data_3e109a7dabacbdee6fbe56af99e48892
#
_entry.id   3e109a7dabacbdee6fbe56af99e48892
#
_cell.length_a   1.000
_cell.length_b   1.000
_cell.length_c   1.000
_cell.angle_alpha   90.00
_cell.angle_beta   90.00
_cell.angle_gamma   90.00
#
_symmetry.space_group_name_H-M   'P 1'
#
loop_
_entity.id
_entity.type
_entity.pdbx_description
1 polymer ?
#
loop_
_entity_poly.entity_id
_entity_poly.type
_entity_poly.pdbx_seq_one_letter_code
_entity_poly.pdbx_strand_id
1 'polypeptide(L)'
;MRIPSTSWRRIAAAASLATVTFLTSACGTGTGSNGDAAGSAAKSGDKPFIALSNGFIGNGWRQTMVAAFEDAAKQAQADGLIGKYKAINAPGDNSATEQIAQIKSLLLQKPDALLIDPSSPTALKPVIQQACNAGIKVVVFDSAIDAPCAHVIQNSFTDWATHAAKPLLEGIGGKGNVIVSRGVVGSQPEAEMHKTTQKILSDYPSVKTAATVTGMCDGATAQKAVLGVLSSVPKVDGVIGCGDGYGVAQAFTSAGKDVPAVTFETNGRALNYWKDKKIDNGSVAVMSDPGQSVAAMWAALDLLDGKKVPEHMTLPIVLVEQKDRDAWASVLKPDQYAAWPWTRDLFRQQVEAAENGGKPVQPPVPTAAD
;
A
#
# COMPACT_ATOMS: atom_id res chain seq x y z
N MET A 1 -41.13 -29.56 23.13
CA MET A 1 -42.32 -28.71 23.21
C MET A 1 -42.64 -28.21 21.82
N ARG A 2 -43.88 -28.31 21.38
CA ARG A 2 -44.43 -28.37 20.04
C ARG A 2 -44.14 -27.16 19.15
N ILE A 3 -43.87 -27.45 17.86
CA ILE A 3 -43.94 -26.57 16.69
C ILE A 3 -45.41 -26.37 16.28
N PRO A 4 -45.83 -25.22 15.76
CA PRO A 4 -46.91 -25.16 14.82
C PRO A 4 -46.50 -24.64 13.44
N SER A 5 -46.90 -25.39 12.45
CA SER A 5 -46.96 -25.11 11.02
C SER A 5 -48.19 -24.30 10.68
N THR A 6 -48.10 -23.38 9.73
CA THR A 6 -49.19 -22.89 8.84
C THR A 6 -48.57 -22.00 7.77
N SER A 7 -48.92 -21.92 6.58
CA SER A 7 -49.74 -22.56 5.54
C SER A 7 -49.60 -21.69 4.30
N TRP A 8 -49.41 -22.33 3.19
CA TRP A 8 -49.27 -21.75 1.86
C TRP A 8 -50.54 -21.03 1.41
N ARG A 9 -50.40 -19.86 0.77
CA ARG A 9 -51.43 -19.36 -0.19
C ARG A 9 -50.79 -19.07 -1.54
N ARG A 10 -51.22 -19.83 -2.52
CA ARG A 10 -50.99 -19.59 -3.96
C ARG A 10 -51.92 -18.46 -4.41
N ILE A 11 -51.43 -17.53 -5.22
CA ILE A 11 -52.27 -16.67 -6.07
C ILE A 11 -51.74 -16.77 -7.49
N ALA A 12 -52.71 -17.02 -8.38
CA ALA A 12 -52.53 -17.40 -9.77
C ALA A 12 -52.31 -16.22 -10.72
N ALA A 13 -51.84 -16.58 -11.88
CA ALA A 13 -51.48 -15.82 -13.06
C ALA A 13 -52.56 -14.91 -13.64
N ALA A 14 -52.16 -13.83 -14.29
CA ALA A 14 -52.85 -13.22 -15.42
C ALA A 14 -51.81 -12.88 -16.50
N ALA A 15 -51.97 -13.55 -17.63
CA ALA A 15 -51.21 -13.30 -18.85
C ALA A 15 -51.90 -12.18 -19.64
N SER A 16 -51.10 -11.23 -20.12
CA SER A 16 -51.56 -10.26 -21.14
C SER A 16 -50.63 -10.33 -22.33
N LEU A 17 -51.14 -10.81 -23.45
CA LEU A 17 -50.54 -10.73 -24.78
C LEU A 17 -50.54 -9.27 -25.25
N ALA A 18 -49.44 -8.78 -25.75
CA ALA A 18 -49.38 -7.58 -26.58
C ALA A 18 -48.59 -7.88 -27.85
N THR A 19 -49.23 -7.58 -28.94
CA THR A 19 -48.95 -7.87 -30.34
C THR A 19 -47.72 -7.16 -30.88
N VAL A 20 -46.90 -7.88 -31.63
CA VAL A 20 -45.74 -7.39 -32.39
C VAL A 20 -46.17 -6.85 -33.72
N THR A 21 -45.81 -5.61 -34.06
CA THR A 21 -45.91 -5.07 -35.41
C THR A 21 -44.52 -5.01 -36.03
N PHE A 22 -44.30 -5.78 -37.08
CA PHE A 22 -43.08 -5.71 -37.93
C PHE A 22 -43.22 -4.54 -38.89
N LEU A 23 -42.20 -3.70 -38.97
CA LEU A 23 -41.96 -2.80 -40.10
C LEU A 23 -40.60 -3.14 -40.73
N THR A 24 -40.67 -3.68 -41.94
CA THR A 24 -39.55 -3.92 -42.84
C THR A 24 -39.24 -2.67 -43.64
N SER A 25 -37.96 -2.27 -43.75
CA SER A 25 -37.47 -1.42 -44.82
C SER A 25 -35.97 -1.74 -45.05
N ALA A 26 -35.67 -2.43 -46.04
CA ALA A 26 -35.13 -2.15 -47.39
C ALA A 26 -33.63 -1.80 -47.40
N CYS A 27 -32.92 -2.61 -48.18
CA CYS A 27 -31.53 -2.65 -48.59
C CYS A 27 -30.93 -1.32 -49.03
N GLY A 28 -29.62 -1.13 -48.64
CA GLY A 28 -28.69 -0.24 -49.30
C GLY A 28 -27.29 -0.87 -49.32
N THR A 29 -26.86 -1.35 -50.48
CA THR A 29 -25.51 -1.86 -50.77
C THR A 29 -24.52 -0.74 -50.83
N GLY A 30 -23.43 -0.81 -50.07
CA GLY A 30 -22.27 0.06 -50.14
C GLY A 30 -21.01 -0.67 -49.69
N THR A 31 -20.25 -1.15 -50.67
CA THR A 31 -18.89 -1.69 -50.50
C THR A 31 -17.91 -0.58 -50.12
N GLY A 32 -17.17 -0.76 -49.03
CA GLY A 32 -16.06 0.08 -48.62
C GLY A 32 -15.26 -0.60 -47.50
N SER A 33 -14.19 -1.29 -47.92
CA SER A 33 -13.19 -1.85 -46.98
C SER A 33 -12.39 -0.74 -46.36
N ASN A 34 -12.33 -0.63 -45.07
CA ASN A 34 -11.18 -0.15 -44.32
C ASN A 34 -11.21 -0.77 -42.92
N GLY A 35 -10.09 -1.41 -42.57
CA GLY A 35 -9.91 -2.02 -41.26
C GLY A 35 -9.78 -0.96 -40.17
N ASP A 36 -10.75 -0.91 -39.32
CA ASP A 36 -10.67 -0.16 -38.08
C ASP A 36 -10.38 -1.12 -36.94
N ALA A 37 -9.24 -0.86 -36.29
CA ALA A 37 -8.91 -1.44 -34.99
C ALA A 37 -10.07 -1.15 -34.03
N ALA A 38 -10.69 -2.20 -33.51
CA ALA A 38 -11.73 -2.10 -32.48
C ALA A 38 -11.12 -1.58 -31.18
N GLY A 39 -10.99 -0.26 -31.08
CA GLY A 39 -10.90 0.41 -29.79
C GLY A 39 -12.23 0.19 -29.06
N SER A 40 -12.20 -0.51 -27.94
CA SER A 40 -13.34 -0.68 -27.05
C SER A 40 -13.79 0.69 -26.57
N ALA A 41 -14.79 1.27 -27.22
CA ALA A 41 -15.41 2.51 -26.79
C ALA A 41 -16.05 2.27 -25.40
N ALA A 42 -15.58 3.03 -24.41
CA ALA A 42 -16.21 3.11 -23.11
C ALA A 42 -17.72 3.35 -23.29
N LYS A 43 -18.54 2.56 -22.61
CA LYS A 43 -20.00 2.75 -22.58
C LYS A 43 -20.26 4.12 -21.96
N SER A 44 -20.67 5.08 -22.76
CA SER A 44 -21.12 6.39 -22.33
C SER A 44 -22.35 6.24 -21.43
N GLY A 45 -22.15 6.36 -20.09
CA GLY A 45 -23.25 6.40 -19.13
C GLY A 45 -22.99 5.80 -17.77
N ASP A 46 -22.25 4.70 -17.66
CA ASP A 46 -21.99 4.05 -16.36
C ASP A 46 -20.69 4.57 -15.73
N LYS A 47 -20.78 4.94 -14.45
CA LYS A 47 -19.60 5.33 -13.67
C LYS A 47 -18.67 4.13 -13.45
N PRO A 48 -17.33 4.32 -13.43
CA PRO A 48 -16.38 3.22 -13.38
C PRO A 48 -16.47 2.39 -12.09
N PHE A 49 -16.15 1.10 -12.25
CA PHE A 49 -15.95 0.15 -11.15
C PHE A 49 -14.45 0.00 -10.89
N ILE A 50 -14.00 0.38 -9.68
CA ILE A 50 -12.61 0.26 -9.23
C ILE A 50 -12.49 -0.91 -8.26
N ALA A 51 -11.58 -1.84 -8.54
CA ALA A 51 -11.30 -2.99 -7.67
C ALA A 51 -9.88 -2.92 -7.10
N LEU A 52 -9.72 -3.33 -5.85
CA LEU A 52 -8.43 -3.52 -5.17
C LEU A 52 -8.23 -5.00 -4.84
N SER A 53 -7.10 -5.58 -5.23
CA SER A 53 -6.59 -6.87 -4.78
C SER A 53 -5.37 -6.66 -3.90
N ASN A 54 -5.49 -6.99 -2.62
CA ASN A 54 -4.40 -6.92 -1.65
C ASN A 54 -3.90 -8.34 -1.33
N GLY A 55 -2.59 -8.57 -1.47
CA GLY A 55 -1.96 -9.87 -1.28
C GLY A 55 -1.79 -10.32 0.17
N PHE A 56 -2.00 -9.40 1.14
CA PHE A 56 -1.80 -9.67 2.56
C PHE A 56 -2.53 -8.65 3.43
N ILE A 57 -3.16 -9.06 4.53
CA ILE A 57 -3.88 -8.16 5.45
C ILE A 57 -3.40 -8.30 6.91
N GLY A 58 -2.36 -9.08 7.15
CA GLY A 58 -1.95 -9.49 8.51
C GLY A 58 -1.24 -8.44 9.36
N ASN A 59 -0.99 -7.22 8.86
CA ASN A 59 -0.37 -6.16 9.64
C ASN A 59 -1.15 -4.84 9.60
N GLY A 60 -0.86 -3.95 10.55
CA GLY A 60 -1.56 -2.67 10.70
C GLY A 60 -1.37 -1.71 9.51
N TRP A 61 -0.22 -1.76 8.84
CA TRP A 61 0.03 -0.97 7.64
C TRP A 61 -0.95 -1.34 6.51
N ARG A 62 -1.10 -2.65 6.22
CA ARG A 62 -2.03 -3.16 5.20
C ARG A 62 -3.48 -2.85 5.55
N GLN A 63 -3.85 -2.92 6.83
CA GLN A 63 -5.18 -2.54 7.30
C GLN A 63 -5.44 -1.06 7.08
N THR A 64 -4.47 -0.19 7.39
CA THR A 64 -4.57 1.26 7.13
C THR A 64 -4.67 1.55 5.63
N MET A 65 -3.89 0.87 4.80
CA MET A 65 -3.89 1.00 3.35
C MET A 65 -5.25 0.65 2.72
N VAL A 66 -5.85 -0.47 3.14
CA VAL A 66 -7.18 -0.88 2.66
C VAL A 66 -8.25 0.09 3.13
N ALA A 67 -8.21 0.51 4.40
CA ALA A 67 -9.15 1.48 4.94
C ALA A 67 -9.07 2.83 4.21
N ALA A 68 -7.85 3.31 3.92
CA ALA A 68 -7.64 4.55 3.16
C ALA A 68 -8.26 4.48 1.75
N PHE A 69 -8.08 3.34 1.06
CA PHE A 69 -8.72 3.12 -0.24
C PHE A 69 -10.25 3.10 -0.11
N GLU A 70 -10.81 2.37 0.85
CA GLU A 70 -12.26 2.26 1.03
C GLU A 70 -12.91 3.61 1.35
N ASP A 71 -12.29 4.41 2.23
CA ASP A 71 -12.75 5.76 2.58
C ASP A 71 -12.70 6.70 1.37
N ALA A 72 -11.59 6.72 0.63
CA ALA A 72 -11.45 7.53 -0.58
C ALA A 72 -12.41 7.08 -1.70
N ALA A 73 -12.57 5.78 -1.90
CA ALA A 73 -13.49 5.24 -2.89
C ALA A 73 -14.96 5.52 -2.54
N LYS A 74 -15.32 5.44 -1.25
CA LYS A 74 -16.64 5.83 -0.75
C LYS A 74 -16.94 7.31 -1.03
N GLN A 75 -15.95 8.19 -0.78
CA GLN A 75 -16.09 9.60 -1.08
C GLN A 75 -16.22 9.84 -2.59
N ALA A 76 -15.34 9.22 -3.40
CA ALA A 76 -15.39 9.32 -4.85
C ALA A 76 -16.73 8.80 -5.43
N GLN A 77 -17.35 7.80 -4.80
CA GLN A 77 -18.68 7.32 -5.16
C GLN A 77 -19.77 8.34 -4.79
N ALA A 78 -19.68 8.95 -3.61
CA ALA A 78 -20.62 10.01 -3.19
C ALA A 78 -20.53 11.24 -4.11
N ASP A 79 -19.31 11.58 -4.56
CA ASP A 79 -19.06 12.67 -5.51
C ASP A 79 -19.43 12.31 -6.97
N GLY A 80 -19.88 11.08 -7.20
CA GLY A 80 -20.28 10.60 -8.52
C GLY A 80 -19.10 10.40 -9.50
N LEU A 81 -17.88 10.25 -9.01
CA LEU A 81 -16.70 9.96 -9.82
C LEU A 81 -16.61 8.47 -10.18
N ILE A 82 -17.05 7.59 -9.30
CA ILE A 82 -17.11 6.14 -9.51
C ILE A 82 -18.52 5.61 -9.22
N GLY A 83 -18.86 4.48 -9.83
CA GLY A 83 -20.15 3.79 -9.60
C GLY A 83 -20.08 2.69 -8.56
N LYS A 84 -18.93 2.01 -8.50
CA LYS A 84 -18.71 0.87 -7.62
C LYS A 84 -17.25 0.78 -7.22
N TYR A 85 -17.01 0.29 -6.03
CA TYR A 85 -15.67 -0.14 -5.60
C TYR A 85 -15.73 -1.46 -4.85
N LYS A 86 -14.59 -2.16 -4.79
CA LYS A 86 -14.45 -3.42 -4.04
C LYS A 86 -13.00 -3.65 -3.66
N ALA A 87 -12.73 -3.92 -2.40
CA ALA A 87 -11.46 -4.44 -1.93
C ALA A 87 -11.58 -5.93 -1.60
N ILE A 88 -10.59 -6.72 -1.99
CA ILE A 88 -10.44 -8.13 -1.59
C ILE A 88 -9.03 -8.32 -1.03
N ASN A 89 -8.96 -8.98 0.11
CA ASN A 89 -7.72 -9.29 0.80
C ASN A 89 -7.46 -10.78 0.77
N ALA A 90 -6.23 -11.20 0.45
CA ALA A 90 -5.81 -12.57 0.65
C ALA A 90 -5.68 -12.84 2.15
N PRO A 91 -6.09 -14.04 2.62
CA PRO A 91 -5.88 -14.44 3.99
C PRO A 91 -4.37 -14.53 4.29
N GLY A 92 -4.01 -14.23 5.48
CA GLY A 92 -2.81 -13.96 6.22
C GLY A 92 -1.41 -14.46 5.85
N ASP A 93 -1.18 -15.21 4.79
CA ASP A 93 0.13 -15.82 4.50
C ASP A 93 0.87 -15.24 3.28
N ASN A 94 0.35 -14.16 2.68
CA ASN A 94 0.91 -13.54 1.48
C ASN A 94 1.02 -14.50 0.27
N SER A 95 0.04 -15.39 0.09
CA SER A 95 0.02 -16.41 -0.94
C SER A 95 -0.26 -15.85 -2.33
N ALA A 96 0.70 -16.00 -3.25
CA ALA A 96 0.51 -15.64 -4.65
C ALA A 96 -0.61 -16.45 -5.32
N THR A 97 -0.79 -17.71 -4.95
CA THR A 97 -1.85 -18.58 -5.48
C THR A 97 -3.23 -18.05 -5.12
N GLU A 98 -3.42 -17.65 -3.87
CA GLU A 98 -4.68 -17.07 -3.41
C GLU A 98 -4.96 -15.72 -4.06
N GLN A 99 -3.96 -14.87 -4.19
CA GLN A 99 -4.13 -13.58 -4.85
C GLN A 99 -4.44 -13.73 -6.36
N ILE A 100 -3.84 -14.70 -7.05
CA ILE A 100 -4.19 -15.03 -8.44
C ILE A 100 -5.67 -15.45 -8.53
N ALA A 101 -6.15 -16.27 -7.61
CA ALA A 101 -7.56 -16.68 -7.60
C ALA A 101 -8.49 -15.48 -7.32
N GLN A 102 -8.12 -14.59 -6.41
CA GLN A 102 -8.80 -13.33 -6.15
C GLN A 102 -8.92 -12.47 -7.41
N ILE A 103 -7.78 -12.19 -8.07
CA ILE A 103 -7.75 -11.36 -9.27
C ILE A 103 -8.64 -11.98 -10.34
N LYS A 104 -8.57 -13.30 -10.58
CA LYS A 104 -9.47 -13.97 -11.52
C LYS A 104 -10.94 -13.78 -11.16
N SER A 105 -11.31 -13.85 -9.89
CA SER A 105 -12.66 -13.58 -9.41
C SER A 105 -13.10 -12.13 -9.65
N LEU A 106 -12.18 -11.16 -9.51
CA LEU A 106 -12.45 -9.76 -9.84
C LEU A 106 -12.64 -9.57 -11.34
N LEU A 107 -11.82 -10.21 -12.19
CA LEU A 107 -11.95 -10.13 -13.66
C LEU A 107 -13.31 -10.58 -14.14
N LEU A 108 -13.92 -11.60 -13.53
CA LEU A 108 -15.28 -12.04 -13.84
C LEU A 108 -16.35 -10.96 -13.55
N GLN A 109 -16.05 -10.02 -12.64
CA GLN A 109 -16.93 -8.91 -12.31
C GLN A 109 -16.72 -7.70 -13.23
N LYS A 110 -15.74 -7.77 -14.14
CA LYS A 110 -15.43 -6.76 -15.17
C LYS A 110 -15.21 -5.35 -14.58
N PRO A 111 -14.25 -5.15 -13.67
CA PRO A 111 -13.89 -3.81 -13.23
C PRO A 111 -13.31 -3.01 -14.40
N ASP A 112 -13.48 -1.69 -14.37
CA ASP A 112 -12.85 -0.80 -15.34
C ASP A 112 -11.37 -0.57 -14.98
N ALA A 113 -11.04 -0.61 -13.68
CA ALA A 113 -9.67 -0.59 -13.20
C ALA A 113 -9.43 -1.57 -12.05
N LEU A 114 -8.20 -2.08 -12.00
CA LEU A 114 -7.72 -3.02 -10.99
C LEU A 114 -6.44 -2.47 -10.34
N LEU A 115 -6.53 -2.19 -9.05
CA LEU A 115 -5.41 -1.83 -8.20
C LEU A 115 -4.85 -3.09 -7.57
N ILE A 116 -3.53 -3.25 -7.54
CA ILE A 116 -2.90 -4.47 -7.02
C ILE A 116 -1.77 -4.10 -6.07
N ASP A 117 -1.86 -4.56 -4.83
CA ASP A 117 -0.75 -4.63 -3.91
C ASP A 117 -0.25 -6.10 -3.89
N PRO A 118 0.86 -6.41 -4.62
CA PRO A 118 1.17 -7.78 -4.99
C PRO A 118 1.88 -8.57 -3.90
N SER A 119 1.48 -9.83 -3.73
CA SER A 119 2.16 -10.81 -2.90
C SER A 119 3.45 -11.36 -3.53
N SER A 120 3.61 -11.25 -4.85
CA SER A 120 4.78 -11.75 -5.57
C SER A 120 5.07 -10.92 -6.82
N PRO A 121 6.32 -10.48 -7.01
CA PRO A 121 6.71 -9.65 -8.16
C PRO A 121 6.74 -10.44 -9.49
N THR A 122 6.66 -11.76 -9.47
CA THR A 122 6.78 -12.62 -10.66
C THR A 122 5.55 -13.45 -10.93
N ALA A 123 4.97 -14.08 -9.89
CA ALA A 123 3.88 -15.04 -10.05
C ALA A 123 2.57 -14.41 -10.57
N LEU A 124 2.36 -13.10 -10.34
CA LEU A 124 1.15 -12.40 -10.75
C LEU A 124 1.19 -11.88 -12.20
N LYS A 125 2.36 -11.85 -12.85
CA LYS A 125 2.49 -11.33 -14.23
C LYS A 125 1.44 -11.89 -15.21
N PRO A 126 1.17 -13.21 -15.26
CA PRO A 126 0.20 -13.74 -16.22
C PRO A 126 -1.24 -13.27 -15.99
N VAL A 127 -1.67 -13.14 -14.74
CA VAL A 127 -3.03 -12.68 -14.41
C VAL A 127 -3.19 -11.18 -14.60
N ILE A 128 -2.12 -10.39 -14.40
CA ILE A 128 -2.06 -8.97 -14.74
C ILE A 128 -2.20 -8.79 -16.24
N GLN A 129 -1.44 -9.56 -17.04
CA GLN A 129 -1.55 -9.51 -18.49
C GLN A 129 -2.96 -9.90 -18.98
N GLN A 130 -3.61 -10.85 -18.30
CA GLN A 130 -5.02 -11.20 -18.59
C GLN A 130 -5.96 -10.01 -18.33
N ALA A 131 -5.76 -9.25 -17.24
CA ALA A 131 -6.53 -8.04 -16.94
C ALA A 131 -6.33 -6.97 -18.03
N CYS A 132 -5.09 -6.72 -18.43
CA CYS A 132 -4.76 -5.75 -19.48
C CYS A 132 -5.37 -6.14 -20.84
N ASN A 133 -5.30 -7.42 -21.21
CA ASN A 133 -5.88 -7.93 -22.45
C ASN A 133 -7.43 -7.79 -22.46
N ALA A 134 -8.04 -7.76 -21.29
CA ALA A 134 -9.47 -7.48 -21.12
C ALA A 134 -9.82 -5.98 -21.19
N GLY A 135 -8.82 -5.09 -21.39
CA GLY A 135 -9.00 -3.64 -21.46
C GLY A 135 -9.10 -2.96 -20.08
N ILE A 136 -8.85 -3.68 -19.00
CA ILE A 136 -8.88 -3.16 -17.63
C ILE A 136 -7.63 -2.33 -17.39
N LYS A 137 -7.77 -1.12 -16.83
CA LYS A 137 -6.63 -0.31 -16.41
C LYS A 137 -6.01 -0.92 -15.15
N VAL A 138 -4.73 -1.26 -15.21
CA VAL A 138 -4.04 -1.89 -14.08
C VAL A 138 -3.03 -0.94 -13.47
N VAL A 139 -3.15 -0.73 -12.16
CA VAL A 139 -2.19 0.02 -11.35
C VAL A 139 -1.66 -0.87 -10.24
N VAL A 140 -0.37 -1.14 -10.27
CA VAL A 140 0.35 -1.88 -9.21
C VAL A 140 0.98 -0.88 -8.27
N PHE A 141 0.93 -1.14 -6.98
CA PHE A 141 1.55 -0.26 -6.00
C PHE A 141 2.26 -1.05 -4.89
N ASP A 142 3.05 -0.36 -4.06
CA ASP A 142 3.93 -0.89 -3.02
C ASP A 142 5.09 -1.74 -3.57
N SER A 143 4.82 -2.91 -4.14
CA SER A 143 5.83 -3.76 -4.77
C SER A 143 5.77 -3.68 -6.29
N ALA A 144 6.90 -3.40 -6.94
CA ALA A 144 6.96 -3.35 -8.39
C ALA A 144 6.77 -4.72 -9.03
N ILE A 145 6.03 -4.75 -10.13
CA ILE A 145 5.95 -5.88 -11.05
C ILE A 145 6.31 -5.39 -12.44
N ASP A 146 7.29 -6.03 -13.07
CA ASP A 146 7.61 -5.81 -14.49
C ASP A 146 6.50 -6.42 -15.36
N ALA A 147 5.47 -5.63 -15.62
CA ALA A 147 4.34 -5.94 -16.49
C ALA A 147 4.06 -4.71 -17.38
N PRO A 148 4.46 -4.71 -18.66
CA PRO A 148 4.47 -3.52 -19.53
C PRO A 148 3.11 -2.85 -19.72
N CYS A 149 2.02 -3.51 -19.37
CA CYS A 149 0.67 -2.98 -19.49
C CYS A 149 0.14 -2.37 -18.18
N ALA A 150 0.89 -2.44 -17.08
CA ALA A 150 0.50 -1.93 -15.78
C ALA A 150 1.32 -0.68 -15.44
N HIS A 151 0.67 0.30 -14.83
CA HIS A 151 1.35 1.42 -14.21
C HIS A 151 1.81 1.02 -12.81
N VAL A 152 3.03 1.38 -12.44
CA VAL A 152 3.64 1.06 -11.14
C VAL A 152 3.81 2.33 -10.32
N ILE A 153 3.21 2.38 -9.15
CA ILE A 153 3.31 3.49 -8.20
C ILE A 153 3.88 2.93 -6.90
N GLN A 154 5.05 3.39 -6.48
CA GLN A 154 5.72 2.84 -5.30
C GLN A 154 6.46 3.91 -4.52
N ASN A 155 6.74 3.65 -3.26
CA ASN A 155 7.68 4.45 -2.49
C ASN A 155 9.13 4.06 -2.81
N SER A 156 10.07 4.97 -2.55
CA SER A 156 11.51 4.68 -2.65
C SER A 156 11.98 3.90 -1.42
N PHE A 157 12.23 2.61 -1.58
CA PHE A 157 12.78 1.79 -0.49
C PHE A 157 14.25 2.10 -0.19
N THR A 158 14.97 2.65 -1.17
CA THR A 158 16.31 3.24 -0.96
C THR A 158 16.24 4.47 -0.05
N ASP A 159 15.29 5.38 -0.28
CA ASP A 159 15.09 6.54 0.60
C ASP A 159 14.61 6.12 1.98
N TRP A 160 13.69 5.15 2.06
CA TRP A 160 13.26 4.61 3.35
C TRP A 160 14.45 4.08 4.16
N ALA A 161 15.24 3.14 3.61
CA ALA A 161 16.42 2.61 4.31
C ALA A 161 17.43 3.69 4.67
N THR A 162 17.58 4.71 3.82
CA THR A 162 18.48 5.84 4.08
C THR A 162 18.00 6.66 5.29
N HIS A 163 16.72 7.00 5.34
CA HIS A 163 16.13 7.74 6.45
C HIS A 163 15.97 6.90 7.73
N ALA A 164 15.90 5.56 7.61
CA ALA A 164 15.93 4.67 8.76
C ALA A 164 17.31 4.54 9.40
N ALA A 165 18.38 4.51 8.58
CA ALA A 165 19.71 4.19 9.06
C ALA A 165 20.56 5.45 9.38
N LYS A 166 20.64 6.43 8.48
CA LYS A 166 21.59 7.55 8.65
C LYS A 166 21.36 8.37 9.91
N PRO A 167 20.15 8.88 10.23
CA PRO A 167 19.93 9.67 11.43
C PRO A 167 20.27 8.90 12.71
N LEU A 168 19.94 7.59 12.73
CA LEU A 168 20.27 6.72 13.84
C LEU A 168 21.78 6.55 14.01
N LEU A 169 22.51 6.28 12.91
CA LEU A 169 23.97 6.13 12.94
C LEU A 169 24.67 7.42 13.34
N GLU A 170 24.22 8.56 12.86
CA GLU A 170 24.70 9.89 13.25
C GLU A 170 24.39 10.18 14.72
N GLY A 171 23.19 9.86 15.19
CA GLY A 171 22.75 10.05 16.57
C GLY A 171 23.57 9.25 17.58
N ILE A 172 24.05 8.06 17.22
CA ILE A 172 24.97 7.27 18.06
C ILE A 172 26.45 7.68 17.87
N GLY A 173 26.72 8.74 17.10
CA GLY A 173 28.07 9.27 16.87
C GLY A 173 28.91 8.43 15.91
N GLY A 174 28.29 7.68 15.00
CA GLY A 174 28.94 6.88 13.96
C GLY A 174 29.79 5.72 14.48
N LYS A 175 29.53 5.23 15.70
CA LYS A 175 30.28 4.14 16.36
C LYS A 175 29.39 3.35 17.31
N GLY A 176 29.74 2.11 17.57
CA GLY A 176 29.00 1.25 18.51
C GLY A 176 28.45 0.00 17.85
N ASN A 177 27.47 -0.62 18.50
CA ASN A 177 26.88 -1.87 18.05
C ASN A 177 25.40 -1.66 17.67
N VAL A 178 25.03 -2.12 16.50
CA VAL A 178 23.64 -2.07 16.03
C VAL A 178 23.09 -3.46 15.80
N ILE A 179 21.78 -3.60 15.98
CA ILE A 179 20.99 -4.74 15.47
C ILE A 179 20.31 -4.25 14.18
N VAL A 180 20.25 -5.12 13.16
CA VAL A 180 19.47 -4.88 11.95
C VAL A 180 18.24 -5.80 12.02
N SER A 181 17.04 -5.21 12.09
CA SER A 181 15.77 -5.93 11.99
C SER A 181 15.29 -5.92 10.55
N ARG A 182 15.28 -7.08 9.92
CA ARG A 182 14.87 -7.27 8.53
C ARG A 182 13.36 -7.38 8.40
N GLY A 183 12.83 -6.95 7.25
CA GLY A 183 11.43 -7.07 6.89
C GLY A 183 11.00 -8.45 6.42
N VAL A 184 10.01 -8.48 5.52
CA VAL A 184 9.46 -9.72 4.94
C VAL A 184 10.46 -10.26 3.92
N VAL A 185 11.33 -11.15 4.38
CA VAL A 185 12.40 -11.73 3.56
C VAL A 185 11.83 -12.39 2.31
N GLY A 186 12.41 -12.05 1.15
CA GLY A 186 11.96 -12.53 -0.16
C GLY A 186 11.03 -11.56 -0.90
N SER A 187 10.56 -10.48 -0.25
CA SER A 187 9.88 -9.39 -0.94
C SER A 187 10.89 -8.44 -1.60
N GLN A 188 10.47 -7.74 -2.66
CA GLN A 188 11.31 -6.75 -3.35
C GLN A 188 11.63 -5.55 -2.43
N PRO A 189 10.65 -4.97 -1.67
CA PRO A 189 10.93 -3.91 -0.72
C PRO A 189 12.03 -4.26 0.29
N GLU A 190 11.94 -5.47 0.90
CA GLU A 190 12.92 -5.91 1.89
C GLU A 190 14.32 -6.07 1.29
N ALA A 191 14.42 -6.69 0.12
CA ALA A 191 15.72 -6.89 -0.55
C ALA A 191 16.42 -5.56 -0.85
N GLU A 192 15.67 -4.55 -1.31
CA GLU A 192 16.20 -3.22 -1.60
C GLU A 192 16.61 -2.47 -0.32
N MET A 193 15.75 -2.47 0.70
CA MET A 193 16.05 -1.86 2.01
C MET A 193 17.27 -2.49 2.65
N HIS A 194 17.36 -3.83 2.68
CA HIS A 194 18.50 -4.54 3.27
C HIS A 194 19.80 -4.21 2.54
N LYS A 195 19.80 -4.27 1.20
CA LYS A 195 20.96 -3.90 0.36
C LYS A 195 21.42 -2.46 0.65
N THR A 196 20.48 -1.52 0.74
CA THR A 196 20.78 -0.11 1.02
C THR A 196 21.33 0.06 2.42
N THR A 197 20.75 -0.57 3.43
CA THR A 197 21.22 -0.54 4.81
C THR A 197 22.65 -1.08 4.93
N GLN A 198 22.97 -2.20 4.26
CA GLN A 198 24.33 -2.75 4.25
C GLN A 198 25.34 -1.78 3.59
N LYS A 199 24.94 -1.12 2.49
CA LYS A 199 25.77 -0.11 1.84
C LYS A 199 26.04 1.07 2.78
N ILE A 200 25.02 1.57 3.46
CA ILE A 200 25.17 2.67 4.42
C ILE A 200 26.09 2.26 5.57
N LEU A 201 25.90 1.07 6.15
CA LEU A 201 26.75 0.57 7.23
C LEU A 201 28.24 0.47 6.82
N SER A 202 28.52 0.22 5.55
CA SER A 202 29.92 0.21 5.06
C SER A 202 30.60 1.58 5.10
N ASP A 203 29.82 2.67 5.13
CA ASP A 203 30.34 4.05 5.29
C ASP A 203 30.62 4.39 6.77
N TYR A 204 30.26 3.51 7.72
CA TYR A 204 30.47 3.68 9.16
C TYR A 204 31.33 2.55 9.75
N PRO A 205 32.66 2.51 9.48
CA PRO A 205 33.50 1.36 9.84
C PRO A 205 33.65 1.12 11.36
N SER A 206 33.33 2.14 12.18
CA SER A 206 33.29 2.02 13.64
C SER A 206 31.98 1.52 14.21
N VAL A 207 30.97 1.27 13.37
CA VAL A 207 29.72 0.63 13.73
C VAL A 207 29.81 -0.87 13.42
N LYS A 208 29.43 -1.71 14.37
CA LYS A 208 29.39 -3.18 14.19
C LYS A 208 27.96 -3.68 14.21
N THR A 209 27.60 -4.50 13.26
CA THR A 209 26.34 -5.25 13.31
C THR A 209 26.49 -6.40 14.29
N ALA A 210 25.96 -6.22 15.51
CA ALA A 210 26.00 -7.24 16.57
C ALA A 210 25.08 -8.41 16.31
N ALA A 211 23.94 -8.18 15.66
CA ALA A 211 23.01 -9.21 15.21
C ALA A 211 22.17 -8.73 14.03
N THR A 212 21.69 -9.68 13.25
CA THR A 212 20.63 -9.47 12.26
C THR A 212 19.46 -10.38 12.63
N VAL A 213 18.28 -9.82 12.76
CA VAL A 213 17.05 -10.54 13.10
C VAL A 213 15.99 -10.33 12.02
N THR A 214 14.95 -11.14 12.01
CA THR A 214 13.81 -10.98 11.09
C THR A 214 12.60 -10.52 11.88
N GLY A 215 12.32 -9.22 11.84
CA GLY A 215 11.18 -8.59 12.51
C GLY A 215 9.91 -8.53 11.67
N MET A 216 10.02 -8.78 10.36
CA MET A 216 8.91 -8.82 9.38
C MET A 216 8.11 -7.50 9.29
N CYS A 217 8.71 -6.37 9.68
CA CYS A 217 8.02 -5.08 9.85
C CYS A 217 6.76 -5.21 10.74
N ASP A 218 6.83 -6.09 11.73
CA ASP A 218 5.76 -6.37 12.69
C ASP A 218 6.30 -6.29 14.11
N GLY A 219 5.68 -5.44 14.94
CA GLY A 219 6.19 -5.14 16.28
C GLY A 219 6.28 -6.37 17.19
N ALA A 220 5.32 -7.30 17.16
CA ALA A 220 5.32 -8.48 18.02
C ALA A 220 6.42 -9.47 17.59
N THR A 221 6.61 -9.65 16.29
CA THR A 221 7.66 -10.49 15.72
C THR A 221 9.04 -9.91 16.03
N ALA A 222 9.23 -8.60 15.85
CA ALA A 222 10.48 -7.92 16.15
C ALA A 222 10.82 -7.96 17.64
N GLN A 223 9.83 -7.75 18.52
CA GLN A 223 10.01 -7.87 19.97
C GLN A 223 10.57 -9.25 20.34
N LYS A 224 9.96 -10.32 19.83
CA LYS A 224 10.41 -11.69 20.10
C LYS A 224 11.81 -11.94 19.54
N ALA A 225 12.06 -11.53 18.30
CA ALA A 225 13.33 -11.75 17.61
C ALA A 225 14.49 -11.01 18.29
N VAL A 226 14.29 -9.73 18.65
CA VAL A 226 15.30 -8.92 19.34
C VAL A 226 15.52 -9.45 20.75
N LEU A 227 14.46 -9.71 21.52
CA LEU A 227 14.60 -10.26 22.89
C LEU A 227 15.42 -11.56 22.89
N GLY A 228 15.24 -12.40 21.87
CA GLY A 228 15.96 -13.67 21.73
C GLY A 228 17.48 -13.54 21.57
N VAL A 229 17.99 -12.38 21.12
CA VAL A 229 19.42 -12.16 20.92
C VAL A 229 20.07 -11.25 21.98
N LEU A 230 19.27 -10.50 22.79
CA LEU A 230 19.78 -9.49 23.72
C LEU A 230 20.72 -10.03 24.80
N SER A 231 20.66 -11.32 25.16
CA SER A 231 21.55 -11.93 26.13
C SER A 231 22.90 -12.33 25.54
N SER A 232 22.99 -12.49 24.20
CA SER A 232 24.17 -12.97 23.51
C SER A 232 24.96 -11.89 22.77
N VAL A 233 24.43 -10.66 22.72
CA VAL A 233 25.06 -9.51 22.06
C VAL A 233 25.64 -8.53 23.09
N PRO A 234 26.70 -7.76 22.74
CA PRO A 234 27.21 -6.69 23.59
C PRO A 234 26.15 -5.59 23.78
N LYS A 235 26.49 -4.52 24.48
CA LYS A 235 25.64 -3.34 24.56
C LYS A 235 25.25 -2.89 23.16
N VAL A 236 23.94 -2.73 22.94
CA VAL A 236 23.37 -2.26 21.67
C VAL A 236 23.14 -0.76 21.76
N ASP A 237 23.66 0.00 20.80
CA ASP A 237 23.55 1.45 20.73
C ASP A 237 22.44 1.90 19.78
N GLY A 238 22.03 1.04 18.84
CA GLY A 238 20.90 1.31 17.94
C GLY A 238 20.29 0.06 17.31
N VAL A 239 19.04 0.15 16.89
CA VAL A 239 18.34 -0.89 16.11
C VAL A 239 17.75 -0.26 14.85
N ILE A 240 18.29 -0.63 13.69
CA ILE A 240 17.79 -0.22 12.38
C ILE A 240 16.71 -1.22 11.96
N GLY A 241 15.48 -0.77 11.87
CA GLY A 241 14.32 -1.61 11.52
C GLY A 241 13.54 -1.11 10.32
N CYS A 242 12.47 -1.82 10.01
CA CYS A 242 11.58 -1.52 8.87
C CYS A 242 10.14 -1.15 9.30
N GLY A 243 9.98 -0.54 10.48
CA GLY A 243 8.65 -0.21 10.99
C GLY A 243 8.15 -1.20 12.06
N ASP A 244 9.04 -1.55 12.97
CA ASP A 244 8.82 -2.49 14.06
C ASP A 244 9.40 -1.96 15.39
N GLY A 245 9.74 -0.67 15.42
CA GLY A 245 10.52 -0.05 16.50
C GLY A 245 9.83 -0.05 17.86
N TYR A 246 8.51 0.05 17.92
CA TYR A 246 7.79 -0.08 19.19
C TYR A 246 8.01 -1.46 19.81
N GLY A 247 7.90 -2.53 19.01
CA GLY A 247 8.17 -3.88 19.48
C GLY A 247 9.64 -4.08 19.89
N VAL A 248 10.57 -3.52 19.12
CA VAL A 248 11.99 -3.47 19.47
C VAL A 248 12.19 -2.80 20.85
N ALA A 249 11.63 -1.62 21.06
CA ALA A 249 11.73 -0.92 22.34
C ALA A 249 11.16 -1.72 23.51
N GLN A 250 10.03 -2.43 23.28
CA GLN A 250 9.46 -3.34 24.27
C GLN A 250 10.39 -4.52 24.59
N ALA A 251 11.16 -5.04 23.64
CA ALA A 251 12.15 -6.09 23.90
C ALA A 251 13.23 -5.63 24.89
N PHE A 252 13.78 -4.43 24.72
CA PHE A 252 14.74 -3.85 25.65
C PHE A 252 14.14 -3.63 27.04
N THR A 253 12.95 -3.02 27.09
CA THR A 253 12.23 -2.81 28.36
C THR A 253 11.99 -4.12 29.10
N SER A 254 11.54 -5.16 28.41
CA SER A 254 11.30 -6.50 28.97
C SER A 254 12.57 -7.18 29.47
N ALA A 255 13.71 -6.88 28.85
CA ALA A 255 15.03 -7.35 29.28
C ALA A 255 15.64 -6.53 30.42
N GLY A 256 14.96 -5.48 30.91
CA GLY A 256 15.50 -4.55 31.92
C GLY A 256 16.67 -3.71 31.40
N LYS A 257 16.72 -3.44 30.10
CA LYS A 257 17.76 -2.66 29.45
C LYS A 257 17.22 -1.31 28.98
N ASP A 258 18.09 -0.32 28.92
CA ASP A 258 17.77 0.99 28.32
C ASP A 258 17.46 0.81 26.83
N VAL A 259 16.45 1.54 26.35
CA VAL A 259 16.07 1.53 24.94
C VAL A 259 17.10 2.35 24.14
N PRO A 260 17.77 1.75 23.14
CA PRO A 260 18.74 2.46 22.31
C PRO A 260 18.06 3.37 21.29
N ALA A 261 18.82 3.97 20.37
CA ALA A 261 18.25 4.59 19.17
C ALA A 261 17.47 3.55 18.35
N VAL A 262 16.25 3.88 17.90
CA VAL A 262 15.34 2.92 17.23
C VAL A 262 14.71 3.58 16.00
N THR A 263 14.59 2.83 14.92
CA THR A 263 13.72 3.19 13.79
C THR A 263 12.29 2.75 14.10
N PHE A 264 11.42 3.70 14.42
CA PHE A 264 10.02 3.47 14.73
C PHE A 264 9.16 3.34 13.46
N GLU A 265 8.03 2.67 13.61
CA GLU A 265 6.90 2.79 12.71
C GLU A 265 6.15 4.12 12.93
N THR A 266 5.34 4.51 11.93
CA THR A 266 4.65 5.81 11.93
C THR A 266 3.23 5.74 12.52
N ASN A 267 2.90 4.74 13.34
CA ASN A 267 1.59 4.69 13.98
C ASN A 267 1.51 5.50 15.27
N GLY A 268 0.30 5.86 15.68
CA GLY A 268 0.09 6.70 16.86
C GLY A 268 0.65 6.11 18.14
N ARG A 269 0.66 4.78 18.31
CA ARG A 269 1.23 4.08 19.46
C ARG A 269 2.74 4.28 19.56
N ALA A 270 3.46 4.06 18.46
CA ALA A 270 4.90 4.19 18.42
C ALA A 270 5.35 5.65 18.61
N LEU A 271 4.66 6.60 17.95
CA LEU A 271 4.98 8.01 18.07
C LEU A 271 4.75 8.54 19.48
N ASN A 272 3.64 8.18 20.14
CA ASN A 272 3.39 8.54 21.54
C ASN A 272 4.42 7.88 22.47
N TYR A 273 4.76 6.61 22.26
CA TYR A 273 5.79 5.94 23.04
C TYR A 273 7.14 6.65 22.90
N TRP A 274 7.57 6.95 21.68
CA TRP A 274 8.80 7.71 21.41
C TRP A 274 8.82 9.06 22.12
N LYS A 275 7.71 9.80 22.06
CA LYS A 275 7.52 11.08 22.75
C LYS A 275 7.64 10.92 24.27
N ASP A 276 6.86 10.02 24.86
CA ASP A 276 6.75 9.86 26.33
C ASP A 276 8.07 9.36 26.94
N LYS A 277 8.80 8.51 26.22
CA LYS A 277 10.09 7.96 26.66
C LYS A 277 11.28 8.86 26.35
N LYS A 278 11.08 9.96 25.59
CA LYS A 278 12.12 10.93 25.22
C LYS A 278 13.35 10.27 24.61
N ILE A 279 13.15 9.36 23.65
CA ILE A 279 14.20 8.58 22.99
C ILE A 279 14.81 9.45 21.86
N ASP A 280 15.43 10.59 22.22
CA ASP A 280 15.86 11.64 21.30
C ASP A 280 17.35 11.49 20.90
N ASN A 281 17.78 10.28 20.55
CA ASN A 281 19.18 9.90 20.30
C ASN A 281 19.42 9.46 18.85
N GLY A 282 18.77 10.11 17.88
CA GLY A 282 18.83 9.74 16.47
C GLY A 282 17.69 8.82 16.03
N SER A 283 16.74 8.54 16.95
CA SER A 283 15.51 7.81 16.57
C SER A 283 14.70 8.62 15.58
N VAL A 284 14.06 7.91 14.65
CA VAL A 284 13.14 8.44 13.64
C VAL A 284 11.97 7.49 13.49
N ALA A 285 10.85 7.95 12.92
CA ALA A 285 9.84 7.04 12.42
C ALA A 285 9.74 7.20 10.89
N VAL A 286 9.78 6.08 10.19
CA VAL A 286 9.73 6.06 8.72
C VAL A 286 8.98 4.85 8.23
N MET A 287 8.14 5.05 7.21
CA MET A 287 7.33 4.00 6.61
C MET A 287 7.03 4.32 5.13
N SER A 288 6.80 3.29 4.32
CA SER A 288 6.09 3.50 3.07
C SER A 288 4.69 4.05 3.36
N ASP A 289 4.20 4.90 2.47
CA ASP A 289 2.90 5.55 2.66
C ASP A 289 1.74 4.57 2.44
N PRO A 290 0.92 4.25 3.46
CA PRO A 290 -0.29 3.44 3.23
C PRO A 290 -1.30 4.14 2.31
N GLY A 291 -1.25 5.48 2.20
CA GLY A 291 -2.10 6.26 1.28
C GLY A 291 -1.82 6.03 -0.20
N GLN A 292 -0.75 5.32 -0.56
CA GLN A 292 -0.46 5.00 -1.97
C GLN A 292 -1.59 4.23 -2.67
N SER A 293 -2.46 3.52 -1.94
CA SER A 293 -3.68 2.92 -2.50
C SER A 293 -4.66 3.96 -3.05
N VAL A 294 -4.74 5.12 -2.39
CA VAL A 294 -5.56 6.27 -2.82
C VAL A 294 -4.92 6.93 -4.04
N ALA A 295 -3.59 7.11 -4.03
CA ALA A 295 -2.86 7.61 -5.20
C ALA A 295 -3.06 6.68 -6.41
N ALA A 296 -3.02 5.35 -6.21
CA ALA A 296 -3.30 4.36 -7.25
C ALA A 296 -4.75 4.46 -7.77
N MET A 297 -5.72 4.77 -6.92
CA MET A 297 -7.10 5.03 -7.34
C MET A 297 -7.20 6.27 -8.24
N TRP A 298 -6.53 7.35 -7.87
CA TRP A 298 -6.51 8.56 -8.71
C TRP A 298 -5.80 8.33 -10.04
N ALA A 299 -4.69 7.55 -10.04
CA ALA A 299 -4.03 7.12 -11.26
C ALA A 299 -4.98 6.34 -12.18
N ALA A 300 -5.71 5.38 -11.63
CA ALA A 300 -6.68 4.59 -12.38
C ALA A 300 -7.78 5.45 -13.00
N LEU A 301 -8.32 6.41 -12.24
CA LEU A 301 -9.33 7.35 -12.75
C LEU A 301 -8.79 8.26 -13.84
N ASP A 302 -7.54 8.73 -13.70
CA ASP A 302 -6.90 9.54 -14.73
C ASP A 302 -6.65 8.74 -16.01
N LEU A 303 -6.26 7.47 -15.90
CA LEU A 303 -6.12 6.55 -17.04
C LEU A 303 -7.46 6.25 -17.73
N LEU A 304 -8.54 6.13 -16.97
CA LEU A 304 -9.90 5.96 -17.51
C LEU A 304 -10.40 7.23 -18.20
N ASP A 305 -10.03 8.41 -17.72
CA ASP A 305 -10.29 9.71 -18.34
C ASP A 305 -9.39 9.99 -19.57
N GLY A 306 -8.52 9.03 -19.95
CA GLY A 306 -7.56 9.19 -21.08
C GLY A 306 -6.40 10.15 -20.80
N LYS A 307 -6.17 10.49 -19.54
CA LYS A 307 -5.06 11.34 -19.14
C LYS A 307 -3.76 10.53 -19.02
N LYS A 308 -2.64 11.22 -19.19
CA LYS A 308 -1.32 10.60 -19.02
C LYS A 308 -1.03 10.36 -17.53
N VAL A 309 -0.49 9.19 -17.23
CA VAL A 309 0.14 8.81 -15.98
C VAL A 309 1.44 8.10 -16.32
N PRO A 310 2.58 8.41 -15.71
CA PRO A 310 3.82 7.69 -15.96
C PRO A 310 3.68 6.18 -15.74
N GLU A 311 4.37 5.36 -16.54
CA GLU A 311 4.38 3.91 -16.35
C GLU A 311 5.01 3.52 -15.00
N HIS A 312 6.01 4.29 -14.56
CA HIS A 312 6.64 4.15 -13.25
C HIS A 312 6.67 5.50 -12.54
N MET A 313 6.15 5.54 -11.32
CA MET A 313 6.13 6.76 -10.51
C MET A 313 6.51 6.46 -9.07
N THR A 314 7.41 7.27 -8.53
CA THR A 314 7.81 7.20 -7.13
C THR A 314 7.02 8.21 -6.31
N LEU A 315 6.42 7.75 -5.21
CA LEU A 315 5.75 8.57 -4.22
C LEU A 315 6.68 8.86 -3.03
N PRO A 316 6.47 9.96 -2.30
CA PRO A 316 7.21 10.24 -1.08
C PRO A 316 6.89 9.22 0.00
N ILE A 317 7.90 8.82 0.77
CA ILE A 317 7.73 8.06 2.01
C ILE A 317 7.13 8.95 3.11
N VAL A 318 6.55 8.35 4.14
CA VAL A 318 6.20 9.05 5.36
C VAL A 318 7.42 9.03 6.29
N LEU A 319 8.05 10.19 6.45
CA LEU A 319 9.15 10.42 7.39
C LEU A 319 8.64 11.32 8.52
N VAL A 320 8.78 10.85 9.75
CA VAL A 320 8.47 11.62 10.96
C VAL A 320 9.77 11.85 11.70
N GLU A 321 10.27 13.07 11.61
CA GLU A 321 11.41 13.52 12.42
C GLU A 321 10.93 13.95 13.80
N GLN A 322 11.85 14.09 14.75
CA GLN A 322 11.52 14.50 16.11
C GLN A 322 10.70 15.80 16.17
N LYS A 323 10.98 16.77 15.29
CA LYS A 323 10.26 18.05 15.22
C LYS A 323 8.78 17.91 14.79
N ASP A 324 8.46 16.88 14.02
CA ASP A 324 7.12 16.65 13.45
C ASP A 324 6.33 15.58 14.23
N ARG A 325 7.01 14.87 15.16
CA ARG A 325 6.47 13.75 15.93
C ARG A 325 5.19 14.09 16.66
N ASP A 326 5.19 15.23 17.36
CA ASP A 326 4.06 15.61 18.24
C ASP A 326 2.81 15.99 17.41
N ALA A 327 3.00 16.59 16.24
CA ALA A 327 1.92 16.90 15.31
C ALA A 327 1.27 15.60 14.78
N TRP A 328 2.07 14.66 14.30
CA TRP A 328 1.56 13.36 13.87
C TRP A 328 0.91 12.57 15.01
N ALA A 329 1.53 12.51 16.18
CA ALA A 329 1.03 11.78 17.33
C ALA A 329 -0.34 12.32 17.81
N SER A 330 -0.62 13.62 17.60
CA SER A 330 -1.88 14.26 18.04
C SER A 330 -3.08 13.86 17.19
N VAL A 331 -2.89 13.47 15.93
CA VAL A 331 -3.98 13.20 14.98
C VAL A 331 -4.20 11.69 14.73
N LEU A 332 -3.27 10.83 15.17
CA LEU A 332 -3.33 9.40 14.89
C LEU A 332 -3.91 8.61 16.07
N LYS A 333 -4.82 7.67 15.77
CA LYS A 333 -5.22 6.63 16.71
C LYS A 333 -4.03 5.66 16.95
N PRO A 334 -3.99 4.93 18.06
CA PRO A 334 -2.85 4.08 18.41
C PRO A 334 -2.38 3.15 17.30
N ASP A 335 -3.28 2.48 16.61
CA ASP A 335 -2.96 1.49 15.58
C ASP A 335 -3.06 2.04 14.14
N GLN A 336 -3.36 3.34 14.00
CA GLN A 336 -3.42 4.03 12.72
C GLN A 336 -2.02 4.51 12.33
N TYR A 337 -1.61 4.16 11.11
CA TYR A 337 -0.36 4.64 10.52
C TYR A 337 -0.55 6.02 9.90
N ALA A 338 0.49 6.83 9.96
CA ALA A 338 0.56 8.06 9.21
C ALA A 338 0.45 7.74 7.72
N ALA A 339 -0.43 8.46 7.03
CA ALA A 339 -0.67 8.34 5.60
C ALA A 339 -0.83 9.74 5.01
N TRP A 340 -0.32 9.94 3.80
CA TRP A 340 -0.51 11.19 3.11
C TRP A 340 -1.97 11.35 2.65
N PRO A 341 -2.55 12.55 2.78
CA PRO A 341 -3.95 12.81 2.42
C PRO A 341 -4.08 13.03 0.89
N TRP A 342 -3.95 11.96 0.12
CA TRP A 342 -3.99 12.03 -1.33
C TRP A 342 -5.33 12.57 -1.84
N THR A 343 -5.33 13.80 -2.32
CA THR A 343 -6.37 14.35 -3.19
C THR A 343 -6.00 14.10 -4.66
N ARG A 344 -6.96 14.23 -5.58
CA ARG A 344 -6.69 14.13 -7.01
C ARG A 344 -5.71 15.23 -7.47
N ASP A 345 -5.81 16.43 -6.89
CA ASP A 345 -4.93 17.55 -7.23
C ASP A 345 -3.49 17.29 -6.76
N LEU A 346 -3.30 16.76 -5.55
CA LEU A 346 -1.98 16.37 -5.04
C LEU A 346 -1.36 15.25 -5.90
N PHE A 347 -2.17 14.25 -6.29
CA PHE A 347 -1.74 13.20 -7.20
C PHE A 347 -1.28 13.78 -8.55
N ARG A 348 -2.01 14.78 -9.09
CA ARG A 348 -1.62 15.44 -10.33
C ARG A 348 -0.31 16.21 -10.23
N GLN A 349 -0.05 16.87 -9.11
CA GLN A 349 1.25 17.51 -8.86
C GLN A 349 2.38 16.47 -8.86
N GLN A 350 2.13 15.26 -8.35
CA GLN A 350 3.11 14.16 -8.42
C GLN A 350 3.35 13.70 -9.86
N VAL A 351 2.29 13.57 -10.66
CA VAL A 351 2.40 13.21 -12.08
C VAL A 351 3.25 14.26 -12.81
N GLU A 352 2.95 15.54 -12.63
CA GLU A 352 3.70 16.63 -13.25
C GLU A 352 5.18 16.65 -12.81
N ALA A 353 5.45 16.44 -11.53
CA ALA A 353 6.82 16.35 -11.02
C ALA A 353 7.57 15.17 -11.66
N ALA A 354 6.93 14.01 -11.78
CA ALA A 354 7.53 12.81 -12.38
C ALA A 354 7.81 13.00 -13.89
N GLU A 355 6.87 13.59 -14.63
CA GLU A 355 7.04 13.88 -16.07
C GLU A 355 8.19 14.86 -16.34
N ASN A 356 8.44 15.79 -15.43
CA ASN A 356 9.54 16.75 -15.52
C ASN A 356 10.87 16.24 -14.93
N GLY A 357 10.95 14.98 -14.52
CA GLY A 357 12.13 14.39 -13.89
C GLY A 357 12.45 14.99 -12.52
N GLY A 358 11.46 15.59 -11.86
CA GLY A 358 11.55 16.18 -10.53
C GLY A 358 11.50 15.14 -9.40
N LYS A 359 11.81 15.61 -8.19
CA LYS A 359 11.62 14.80 -6.98
C LYS A 359 10.14 14.71 -6.64
N PRO A 360 9.72 13.63 -5.92
CA PRO A 360 8.37 13.53 -5.41
C PRO A 360 7.98 14.76 -4.58
N VAL A 361 6.78 15.29 -4.82
CA VAL A 361 6.21 16.39 -4.04
C VAL A 361 5.92 15.88 -2.63
N GLN A 362 6.42 16.57 -1.62
CA GLN A 362 6.15 16.22 -0.23
C GLN A 362 4.79 16.78 0.19
N PRO A 363 3.83 15.93 0.58
CA PRO A 363 2.57 16.41 1.14
C PRO A 363 2.79 17.16 2.46
N PRO A 364 1.87 18.04 2.87
CA PRO A 364 2.01 18.78 4.11
C PRO A 364 1.91 17.84 5.33
N VAL A 365 2.79 18.06 6.30
CA VAL A 365 2.69 17.44 7.63
C VAL A 365 1.41 17.94 8.31
N PRO A 366 0.65 17.09 9.05
CA PRO A 366 -0.51 17.53 9.81
C PRO A 366 -0.14 18.68 10.74
N THR A 367 -0.97 19.69 10.83
CA THR A 367 -0.89 20.66 11.91
C THR A 367 -1.51 20.05 13.16
N ALA A 368 -0.87 20.20 14.33
CA ALA A 368 -1.52 19.84 15.58
C ALA A 368 -2.86 20.57 15.63
N ALA A 369 -3.94 19.83 15.88
CA ALA A 369 -5.22 20.45 16.16
C ALA A 369 -5.06 21.21 17.49
N ASP A 370 -5.35 22.50 17.49
CA ASP A 370 -5.40 23.35 18.68
C ASP A 370 -6.45 22.85 19.68
#